data_d94d20fa10527460dac5eec92349af44
#
_entry.id   d94d20fa10527460dac5eec92349af44
#
_cell.length_a   1.000
_cell.length_b   1.000
_cell.length_c   1.000
_cell.angle_alpha   90.00
_cell.angle_beta   90.00
_cell.angle_gamma   90.00
#
_symmetry.space_group_name_H-M   'P 1'
#
loop_
_entity.id
_entity.type
_entity.pdbx_description
1 polymer ?
#
loop_
_entity_poly.entity_id
_entity_poly.type
_entity_poly.pdbx_seq_one_letter_code
_entity_poly.pdbx_strand_id
1 'polypeptide(L)'
;QPRFQPGPNLAEPNLASRTVSNVVHAHYGWYIVAMGTTLQLTTNFVSQAFAILVVVMRDNFGWSLTAIVLAYSLRNIIGALLSPYAGSLGDRFGAKRVMLIGAGFFAGGLILLSTITELWQLFIYYSIVLGIAQAMFRVNIPTTVAAWFKKKLGVAVGIQQSAGGMGASVLAPGLTILLTQTDWQTAFVLIGIGGGALVFALLFFFDGEPADRGMMPYGADSNEKSTSNQFSGAVTKLRSKVFMKHAKETRAFWFLPLVHHLGCVGHSIVMVHGVFYATTTGVSMEAAAF
;
A
#
# COMPACT_ATOMS: atom_id res chain seq x y z
N GLN A 1 27.31 41.05 -50.94
CA GLN A 1 26.74 40.84 -49.58
C GLN A 1 25.37 40.22 -49.74
N PRO A 2 25.10 38.98 -49.22
CA PRO A 2 23.78 38.38 -49.24
C PRO A 2 22.97 38.94 -48.09
N ARG A 3 21.75 39.45 -48.38
CA ARG A 3 20.77 39.90 -47.37
C ARG A 3 20.20 38.70 -46.65
N PHE A 4 20.35 38.72 -45.35
CA PHE A 4 19.70 37.78 -44.43
C PHE A 4 18.17 38.06 -44.40
N GLN A 5 17.34 37.11 -44.87
CA GLN A 5 15.89 37.13 -44.67
C GLN A 5 15.56 36.42 -43.34
N PRO A 6 14.86 37.04 -42.42
CA PRO A 6 14.40 36.34 -41.22
C PRO A 6 13.32 35.32 -41.62
N GLY A 7 13.57 34.07 -41.21
CA GLY A 7 12.60 32.97 -41.39
C GLY A 7 11.29 33.21 -40.58
N PRO A 8 10.22 32.47 -40.90
CA PRO A 8 8.91 32.69 -40.29
C PRO A 8 8.99 32.46 -38.77
N ASN A 9 8.48 33.44 -38.01
CA ASN A 9 8.28 33.35 -36.59
C ASN A 9 7.36 32.15 -36.26
N LEU A 10 7.97 31.04 -35.87
CA LEU A 10 7.23 29.96 -35.22
C LEU A 10 6.79 30.47 -33.87
N ALA A 11 5.50 30.85 -33.74
CA ALA A 11 4.90 31.23 -32.48
C ALA A 11 5.14 30.12 -31.47
N GLU A 12 5.86 30.43 -30.39
CA GLU A 12 6.06 29.48 -29.29
C GLU A 12 4.73 29.04 -28.74
N PRO A 13 4.47 27.73 -28.63
CA PRO A 13 3.20 27.24 -28.08
C PRO A 13 3.09 27.69 -26.62
N ASN A 14 1.97 28.30 -26.30
CA ASN A 14 1.63 28.88 -25.00
C ASN A 14 1.90 27.86 -23.85
N LEU A 15 2.54 28.29 -22.76
CA LEU A 15 2.89 27.45 -21.61
C LEU A 15 1.69 26.61 -21.09
N ALA A 16 0.49 27.17 -21.17
CA ALA A 16 -0.75 26.49 -20.80
C ALA A 16 -1.06 25.31 -21.72
N SER A 17 -0.82 25.43 -23.04
CA SER A 17 -1.06 24.34 -24.01
C SER A 17 0.00 23.23 -23.84
N ARG A 18 1.23 23.56 -23.46
CA ARG A 18 2.27 22.58 -23.11
C ARG A 18 1.91 21.80 -21.86
N THR A 19 1.34 22.46 -20.86
CA THR A 19 0.94 21.80 -19.60
C THR A 19 -0.21 20.83 -19.81
N VAL A 20 -1.24 21.25 -20.57
CA VAL A 20 -2.43 20.41 -20.89
C VAL A 20 -2.03 19.24 -21.81
N SER A 21 -1.18 19.45 -22.83
CA SER A 21 -0.73 18.37 -23.72
C SER A 21 0.16 17.35 -22.99
N ASN A 22 0.95 17.79 -22.01
CA ASN A 22 1.77 16.89 -21.19
C ASN A 22 0.95 16.04 -20.22
N VAL A 23 -0.21 16.52 -19.76
CA VAL A 23 -1.13 15.72 -18.92
C VAL A 23 -1.81 14.63 -19.76
N VAL A 24 -2.17 14.92 -21.00
CA VAL A 24 -2.83 13.96 -21.92
C VAL A 24 -1.86 12.86 -22.40
N HIS A 25 -0.53 13.10 -22.34
CA HIS A 25 0.49 12.14 -22.74
C HIS A 25 1.29 11.58 -21.55
N ALA A 26 0.73 11.63 -20.34
CA ALA A 26 1.39 11.01 -19.19
C ALA A 26 1.53 9.50 -19.41
N HIS A 27 2.77 8.99 -19.26
CA HIS A 27 3.03 7.56 -19.39
C HIS A 27 2.14 6.78 -18.40
N TYR A 28 1.54 5.67 -18.87
CA TYR A 28 0.59 4.89 -18.07
C TYR A 28 1.13 4.49 -16.69
N GLY A 29 2.43 4.36 -16.52
CA GLY A 29 3.09 4.15 -15.24
C GLY A 29 2.68 5.15 -14.15
N TRP A 30 2.40 6.41 -14.48
CA TRP A 30 1.92 7.39 -13.49
C TRP A 30 0.49 7.13 -13.04
N TYR A 31 -0.37 6.57 -13.89
CA TYR A 31 -1.70 6.09 -13.48
C TYR A 31 -1.57 4.89 -12.54
N ILE A 32 -0.60 3.99 -12.80
CA ILE A 32 -0.27 2.89 -11.88
C ILE A 32 0.20 3.42 -10.51
N VAL A 33 1.02 4.48 -10.47
CA VAL A 33 1.41 5.13 -9.20
C VAL A 33 0.18 5.66 -8.47
N ALA A 34 -0.71 6.41 -9.13
CA ALA A 34 -1.92 6.95 -8.52
C ALA A 34 -2.83 5.84 -7.98
N MET A 35 -3.10 4.80 -8.79
CA MET A 35 -3.89 3.65 -8.37
C MET A 35 -3.22 2.87 -7.23
N GLY A 36 -1.91 2.64 -7.29
CA GLY A 36 -1.14 1.99 -6.24
C GLY A 36 -1.15 2.78 -4.93
N THR A 37 -1.08 4.11 -5.00
CA THR A 37 -1.22 5.01 -3.84
C THR A 37 -2.60 4.88 -3.21
N THR A 38 -3.66 4.90 -4.01
CA THR A 38 -5.05 4.76 -3.53
C THR A 38 -5.30 3.36 -2.96
N LEU A 39 -4.79 2.30 -3.60
CA LEU A 39 -4.84 0.94 -3.07
C LEU A 39 -4.14 0.83 -1.71
N GLN A 40 -2.94 1.39 -1.60
CA GLN A 40 -2.17 1.42 -0.34
C GLN A 40 -2.93 2.19 0.74
N LEU A 41 -3.48 3.36 0.42
CA LEU A 41 -4.29 4.16 1.33
C LEU A 41 -5.49 3.35 1.85
N THR A 42 -6.28 2.77 0.94
CA THR A 42 -7.49 2.01 1.28
C THR A 42 -7.17 0.77 2.12
N THR A 43 -6.14 0.00 1.74
CA THR A 43 -5.78 -1.23 2.45
C THR A 43 -5.09 -1.00 3.79
N ASN A 44 -4.42 0.15 3.97
CA ASN A 44 -3.85 0.56 5.25
C ASN A 44 -4.90 1.06 6.25
N PHE A 45 -6.14 1.33 5.81
CA PHE A 45 -7.24 1.76 6.67
C PHE A 45 -7.35 0.93 7.96
N VAL A 46 -7.27 -0.40 7.83
CA VAL A 46 -7.36 -1.33 8.98
C VAL A 46 -6.30 -1.07 10.06
N SER A 47 -5.09 -0.64 9.65
CA SER A 47 -4.02 -0.30 10.59
C SER A 47 -4.27 1.05 11.26
N GLN A 48 -4.75 2.02 10.50
CA GLN A 48 -5.01 3.37 10.98
C GLN A 48 -6.26 3.44 11.85
N ALA A 49 -7.27 2.63 11.53
CA ALA A 49 -8.50 2.51 12.32
C ALA A 49 -8.31 1.76 13.65
N PHE A 50 -7.14 1.17 13.90
CA PHE A 50 -6.90 0.33 15.07
C PHE A 50 -7.12 1.07 16.40
N ALA A 51 -6.67 2.31 16.51
CA ALA A 51 -6.87 3.11 17.73
C ALA A 51 -8.35 3.27 18.07
N ILE A 52 -9.20 3.48 17.07
CA ILE A 52 -10.65 3.59 17.22
C ILE A 52 -11.25 2.21 17.54
N LEU A 53 -10.78 1.15 16.86
CA LEU A 53 -11.20 -0.21 17.15
C LEU A 53 -10.94 -0.60 18.61
N VAL A 54 -9.83 -0.18 19.20
CA VAL A 54 -9.51 -0.40 20.64
C VAL A 54 -10.59 0.18 21.53
N VAL A 55 -10.99 1.44 21.29
CA VAL A 55 -12.03 2.11 22.10
C VAL A 55 -13.34 1.35 21.95
N VAL A 56 -13.78 1.09 20.73
CA VAL A 56 -15.03 0.37 20.44
C VAL A 56 -15.08 -1.00 21.10
N MET A 57 -14.00 -1.77 21.02
CA MET A 57 -13.95 -3.12 21.60
C MET A 57 -13.95 -3.11 23.13
N ARG A 58 -13.29 -2.11 23.74
CA ARG A 58 -13.31 -1.96 25.21
C ARG A 58 -14.68 -1.53 25.71
N ASP A 59 -15.30 -0.57 25.06
CA ASP A 59 -16.57 -0.01 25.53
C ASP A 59 -17.74 -1.00 25.36
N ASN A 60 -17.75 -1.79 24.26
CA ASN A 60 -18.83 -2.74 24.00
C ASN A 60 -18.66 -4.11 24.66
N PHE A 61 -17.43 -4.59 24.83
CA PHE A 61 -17.15 -5.95 25.29
C PHE A 61 -16.34 -6.00 26.60
N GLY A 62 -15.82 -4.88 27.09
CA GLY A 62 -14.98 -4.84 28.30
C GLY A 62 -13.63 -5.56 28.15
N TRP A 63 -13.17 -5.86 26.93
CA TRP A 63 -11.93 -6.61 26.72
C TRP A 63 -10.70 -5.81 27.16
N SER A 64 -9.70 -6.52 27.67
CA SER A 64 -8.46 -5.88 28.10
C SER A 64 -7.71 -5.26 26.93
N LEU A 65 -7.10 -4.10 27.16
CA LEU A 65 -6.25 -3.43 26.17
C LEU A 65 -5.15 -4.37 25.64
N THR A 66 -4.56 -5.16 26.55
CA THR A 66 -3.50 -6.12 26.21
C THR A 66 -3.97 -7.15 25.18
N ALA A 67 -5.18 -7.70 25.33
CA ALA A 67 -5.73 -8.68 24.39
C ALA A 67 -5.96 -8.07 23.00
N ILE A 68 -6.48 -6.85 22.94
CA ILE A 68 -6.76 -6.16 21.68
C ILE A 68 -5.43 -5.80 20.97
N VAL A 69 -4.45 -5.26 21.71
CA VAL A 69 -3.11 -4.95 21.16
C VAL A 69 -2.37 -6.20 20.72
N LEU A 70 -2.56 -7.33 21.42
CA LEU A 70 -2.00 -8.62 21.00
C LEU A 70 -2.56 -9.06 19.65
N ALA A 71 -3.86 -8.86 19.39
CA ALA A 71 -4.45 -9.16 18.07
C ALA A 71 -3.84 -8.30 16.96
N TYR A 72 -3.57 -7.02 17.21
CA TYR A 72 -2.86 -6.13 16.28
C TYR A 72 -1.43 -6.60 15.99
N SER A 73 -0.70 -6.96 17.04
CA SER A 73 0.67 -7.46 16.92
C SER A 73 0.72 -8.77 16.14
N LEU A 74 -0.21 -9.69 16.42
CA LEU A 74 -0.32 -10.97 15.72
C LEU A 74 -0.65 -10.76 14.22
N ARG A 75 -1.54 -9.81 13.88
CA ARG A 75 -1.81 -9.44 12.48
C ARG A 75 -0.53 -9.01 11.75
N ASN A 76 0.28 -8.15 12.37
CA ASN A 76 1.52 -7.68 11.76
C ASN A 76 2.55 -8.82 11.62
N ILE A 77 2.65 -9.73 12.59
CA ILE A 77 3.52 -10.91 12.52
C ILE A 77 3.06 -11.84 11.38
N ILE A 78 1.77 -12.15 11.29
CA ILE A 78 1.21 -12.99 10.21
C ILE A 78 1.46 -12.33 8.86
N GLY A 79 1.19 -11.02 8.73
CA GLY A 79 1.47 -10.25 7.53
C GLY A 79 2.94 -10.31 7.11
N ALA A 80 3.87 -10.18 8.07
CA ALA A 80 5.31 -10.25 7.81
C ALA A 80 5.75 -11.65 7.38
N LEU A 81 5.30 -12.70 8.07
CA LEU A 81 5.65 -14.08 7.77
C LEU A 81 5.11 -14.54 6.42
N LEU A 82 3.92 -14.06 6.03
CA LEU A 82 3.30 -14.41 4.75
C LEU A 82 3.77 -13.54 3.58
N SER A 83 4.41 -12.40 3.82
CA SER A 83 4.88 -11.50 2.76
C SER A 83 5.81 -12.16 1.73
N PRO A 84 6.80 -13.00 2.09
CA PRO A 84 7.63 -13.70 1.11
C PRO A 84 6.83 -14.67 0.24
N TYR A 85 5.83 -15.34 0.82
CA TYR A 85 4.93 -16.24 0.09
C TYR A 85 4.03 -15.45 -0.86
N ALA A 86 3.46 -14.33 -0.41
CA ALA A 86 2.64 -13.44 -1.24
C ALA A 86 3.43 -12.87 -2.42
N GLY A 87 4.69 -12.48 -2.23
CA GLY A 87 5.59 -12.07 -3.31
C GLY A 87 5.85 -13.20 -4.29
N SER A 88 6.20 -14.40 -3.81
CA SER A 88 6.41 -15.59 -4.66
C SER A 88 5.15 -15.99 -5.46
N LEU A 89 3.95 -15.83 -4.87
CA LEU A 89 2.68 -16.03 -5.57
C LEU A 89 2.48 -14.96 -6.65
N GLY A 90 2.84 -13.69 -6.34
CA GLY A 90 2.83 -12.59 -7.31
C GLY A 90 3.71 -12.85 -8.51
N ASP A 91 4.95 -13.32 -8.29
CA ASP A 91 5.88 -13.70 -9.36
C ASP A 91 5.38 -14.88 -10.21
N ARG A 92 4.66 -15.82 -9.60
CA ARG A 92 4.18 -17.03 -10.27
C ARG A 92 2.86 -16.87 -11.00
N PHE A 93 1.91 -16.20 -10.39
CA PHE A 93 0.52 -16.10 -10.87
C PHE A 93 0.14 -14.70 -11.36
N GLY A 94 1.05 -13.74 -11.19
CA GLY A 94 0.84 -12.32 -11.45
C GLY A 94 0.32 -11.56 -10.23
N ALA A 95 0.90 -10.40 -9.97
CA ALA A 95 0.58 -9.56 -8.81
C ALA A 95 -0.92 -9.21 -8.73
N LYS A 96 -1.55 -8.89 -9.86
CA LYS A 96 -2.99 -8.56 -9.96
C LYS A 96 -3.89 -9.64 -9.38
N ARG A 97 -3.65 -10.93 -9.73
CA ARG A 97 -4.47 -12.06 -9.24
C ARG A 97 -4.32 -12.26 -7.74
N VAL A 98 -3.10 -12.14 -7.23
CA VAL A 98 -2.83 -12.26 -5.79
C VAL A 98 -3.52 -11.14 -5.02
N MET A 99 -3.45 -9.91 -5.53
CA MET A 99 -4.14 -8.77 -4.92
C MET A 99 -5.67 -8.88 -5.00
N LEU A 100 -6.24 -9.47 -6.05
CA LEU A 100 -7.69 -9.75 -6.13
C LEU A 100 -8.15 -10.73 -5.05
N ILE A 101 -7.37 -11.77 -4.77
CA ILE A 101 -7.62 -12.68 -3.64
C ILE A 101 -7.49 -11.91 -2.33
N GLY A 102 -6.46 -11.07 -2.19
CA GLY A 102 -6.28 -10.18 -1.05
C GLY A 102 -7.45 -9.23 -0.82
N ALA A 103 -8.07 -8.73 -1.90
CA ALA A 103 -9.27 -7.88 -1.82
C ALA A 103 -10.47 -8.64 -1.24
N GLY A 104 -10.64 -9.91 -1.58
CA GLY A 104 -11.65 -10.78 -0.98
C GLY A 104 -11.42 -10.97 0.53
N PHE A 105 -10.19 -11.23 0.95
CA PHE A 105 -9.83 -11.31 2.38
C PHE A 105 -10.00 -9.98 3.09
N PHE A 106 -9.69 -8.85 2.45
CA PHE A 106 -9.86 -7.51 3.01
C PHE A 106 -11.33 -7.18 3.24
N ALA A 107 -12.16 -7.29 2.21
CA ALA A 107 -13.59 -7.02 2.29
C ALA A 107 -14.29 -7.98 3.25
N GLY A 108 -14.05 -9.28 3.10
CA GLY A 108 -14.61 -10.33 3.95
C GLY A 108 -14.17 -10.19 5.40
N GLY A 109 -12.90 -9.87 5.67
CA GLY A 109 -12.37 -9.65 7.01
C GLY A 109 -13.03 -8.46 7.72
N LEU A 110 -13.27 -7.36 7.01
CA LEU A 110 -13.99 -6.20 7.57
C LEU A 110 -15.46 -6.49 7.84
N ILE A 111 -16.13 -7.22 6.94
CA ILE A 111 -17.52 -7.65 7.16
C ILE A 111 -17.60 -8.63 8.34
N LEU A 112 -16.67 -9.58 8.45
CA LEU A 112 -16.62 -10.50 9.59
C LEU A 112 -16.34 -9.77 10.91
N LEU A 113 -15.52 -8.70 10.89
CA LEU A 113 -15.30 -7.87 12.08
C LEU A 113 -16.60 -7.25 12.63
N SER A 114 -17.58 -6.94 11.78
CA SER A 114 -18.87 -6.39 12.21
C SER A 114 -19.73 -7.39 13.00
N THR A 115 -19.44 -8.69 12.89
CA THR A 115 -20.19 -9.78 13.53
C THR A 115 -19.52 -10.32 14.79
N ILE A 116 -18.49 -9.64 15.30
CA ILE A 116 -17.75 -10.09 16.48
C ILE A 116 -18.65 -10.04 17.71
N THR A 117 -18.62 -11.13 18.48
CA THR A 117 -19.24 -11.25 19.80
C THR A 117 -18.25 -11.77 20.84
N GLU A 118 -17.23 -12.51 20.43
CA GLU A 118 -16.27 -13.18 21.28
C GLU A 118 -14.83 -12.79 20.94
N LEU A 119 -13.96 -12.76 21.95
CA LEU A 119 -12.56 -12.34 21.80
C LEU A 119 -11.77 -13.20 20.79
N TRP A 120 -12.01 -14.52 20.72
CA TRP A 120 -11.31 -15.39 19.77
C TRP A 120 -11.62 -15.05 18.32
N GLN A 121 -12.82 -14.51 18.04
CA GLN A 121 -13.20 -14.04 16.69
C GLN A 121 -12.35 -12.85 16.26
N LEU A 122 -11.99 -11.95 17.20
CA LEU A 122 -11.07 -10.86 16.92
C LEU A 122 -9.71 -11.40 16.43
N PHE A 123 -9.18 -12.43 17.08
CA PHE A 123 -7.91 -13.04 16.64
C PHE A 123 -8.02 -13.68 15.26
N ILE A 124 -9.14 -14.33 14.93
CA ILE A 124 -9.29 -14.91 13.59
C ILE A 124 -9.53 -13.83 12.54
N TYR A 125 -10.53 -12.97 12.73
CA TYR A 125 -10.95 -12.03 11.69
C TYR A 125 -9.95 -10.90 11.50
N TYR A 126 -9.49 -10.31 12.60
CA TYR A 126 -8.53 -9.20 12.53
C TYR A 126 -7.09 -9.69 12.29
N SER A 127 -6.62 -10.71 13.02
CA SER A 127 -5.22 -11.09 12.93
C SER A 127 -4.93 -12.01 11.76
N ILE A 128 -5.74 -13.05 11.53
CA ILE A 128 -5.47 -14.03 10.47
C ILE A 128 -6.00 -13.52 9.13
N VAL A 129 -7.30 -13.26 9.02
CA VAL A 129 -7.93 -12.92 7.74
C VAL A 129 -7.37 -11.61 7.18
N LEU A 130 -7.35 -10.53 7.98
CA LEU A 130 -6.79 -9.26 7.54
C LEU A 130 -5.26 -9.26 7.49
N GLY A 131 -4.57 -10.12 8.24
CA GLY A 131 -3.13 -10.35 8.13
C GLY A 131 -2.73 -10.96 6.79
N ILE A 132 -3.52 -11.93 6.29
CA ILE A 132 -3.35 -12.51 4.94
C ILE A 132 -3.55 -11.43 3.88
N ALA A 133 -4.65 -10.66 3.98
CA ALA A 133 -4.90 -9.53 3.07
C ALA A 133 -3.72 -8.56 3.03
N GLN A 134 -3.22 -8.16 4.20
CA GLN A 134 -2.07 -7.26 4.34
C GLN A 134 -0.83 -7.79 3.63
N ALA A 135 -0.50 -9.08 3.78
CA ALA A 135 0.65 -9.70 3.13
C ALA A 135 0.55 -9.61 1.60
N MET A 136 -0.66 -9.84 1.04
CA MET A 136 -0.89 -9.82 -0.40
C MET A 136 -0.74 -8.43 -1.01
N PHE A 137 -1.12 -7.37 -0.31
CA PHE A 137 -0.98 -5.99 -0.80
C PHE A 137 0.41 -5.41 -0.55
N ARG A 138 0.97 -5.63 0.65
CA ARG A 138 2.19 -4.96 1.11
C ARG A 138 3.39 -5.16 0.19
N VAL A 139 3.51 -6.32 -0.44
CA VAL A 139 4.62 -6.64 -1.36
C VAL A 139 4.22 -6.32 -2.80
N ASN A 140 3.03 -6.72 -3.23
CA ASN A 140 2.64 -6.67 -4.63
C ASN A 140 2.38 -5.24 -5.16
N ILE A 141 1.90 -4.30 -4.33
CA ILE A 141 1.69 -2.91 -4.77
C ILE A 141 3.02 -2.23 -5.14
N PRO A 142 4.03 -2.13 -4.23
CA PRO A 142 5.28 -1.44 -4.56
C PRO A 142 6.10 -2.16 -5.64
N THR A 143 6.08 -3.49 -5.70
CA THR A 143 6.78 -4.23 -6.76
C THR A 143 6.16 -3.99 -8.13
N THR A 144 4.82 -3.93 -8.21
CA THR A 144 4.13 -3.57 -9.46
C THR A 144 4.47 -2.15 -9.88
N VAL A 145 4.39 -1.17 -8.96
CA VAL A 145 4.79 0.22 -9.29
C VAL A 145 6.24 0.26 -9.76
N ALA A 146 7.15 -0.45 -9.11
CA ALA A 146 8.55 -0.50 -9.50
C ALA A 146 8.78 -1.08 -10.89
N ALA A 147 8.00 -2.08 -11.32
CA ALA A 147 8.10 -2.70 -12.63
C ALA A 147 7.81 -1.72 -13.80
N TRP A 148 7.00 -0.67 -13.54
CA TRP A 148 6.63 0.34 -14.54
C TRP A 148 7.68 1.44 -14.74
N PHE A 149 8.76 1.49 -13.94
CA PHE A 149 9.73 2.59 -13.96
C PHE A 149 11.17 2.09 -14.02
N LYS A 150 11.93 2.56 -15.01
CA LYS A 150 13.40 2.50 -15.05
C LYS A 150 14.02 3.83 -14.63
N LYS A 151 13.49 4.95 -15.15
CA LYS A 151 13.84 6.30 -14.70
C LYS A 151 12.80 6.81 -13.70
N LYS A 152 13.23 7.62 -12.73
CA LYS A 152 12.37 8.19 -11.66
C LYS A 152 11.72 7.14 -10.74
N LEU A 153 12.26 5.91 -10.65
CA LEU A 153 11.77 4.84 -9.78
C LEU A 153 11.60 5.30 -8.34
N GLY A 154 12.60 5.98 -7.76
CA GLY A 154 12.55 6.48 -6.38
C GLY A 154 11.39 7.46 -6.14
N VAL A 155 11.10 8.33 -7.13
CA VAL A 155 9.96 9.26 -7.06
C VAL A 155 8.64 8.50 -7.11
N ALA A 156 8.50 7.56 -8.03
CA ALA A 156 7.28 6.77 -8.20
C ALA A 156 6.94 5.95 -6.94
N VAL A 157 7.93 5.23 -6.41
CA VAL A 157 7.77 4.45 -5.17
C VAL A 157 7.60 5.37 -3.97
N GLY A 158 8.29 6.51 -3.90
CA GLY A 158 8.14 7.50 -2.84
C GLY A 158 6.72 8.06 -2.75
N ILE A 159 6.11 8.44 -3.89
CA ILE A 159 4.71 8.88 -3.97
C ILE A 159 3.78 7.76 -3.52
N GLN A 160 3.99 6.54 -4.01
CA GLN A 160 3.14 5.39 -3.64
C GLN A 160 3.23 5.10 -2.13
N GLN A 161 4.41 5.14 -1.53
CA GLN A 161 4.62 4.88 -0.10
C GLN A 161 4.14 6.01 0.80
N SER A 162 4.02 7.26 0.31
CA SER A 162 3.47 8.39 1.08
C SER A 162 2.03 8.15 1.55
N ALA A 163 1.28 7.30 0.84
CA ALA A 163 -0.05 6.85 1.27
C ALA A 163 -0.07 6.21 2.67
N GLY A 164 1.05 5.63 3.10
CA GLY A 164 1.18 5.07 4.45
C GLY A 164 1.08 6.12 5.55
N GLY A 165 1.73 7.26 5.37
CA GLY A 165 1.68 8.39 6.31
C GLY A 165 0.39 9.22 6.22
N MET A 166 -0.13 9.42 5.01
CA MET A 166 -1.36 10.19 4.79
C MET A 166 -2.63 9.48 5.28
N GLY A 167 -2.59 8.16 5.44
CA GLY A 167 -3.75 7.36 5.80
C GLY A 167 -4.39 7.79 7.12
N ALA A 168 -3.61 8.08 8.14
CA ALA A 168 -4.10 8.53 9.43
C ALA A 168 -4.85 9.87 9.31
N SER A 169 -4.26 10.86 8.64
CA SER A 169 -4.82 12.20 8.52
C SER A 169 -6.09 12.27 7.66
N VAL A 170 -6.23 11.38 6.68
CA VAL A 170 -7.38 11.39 5.76
C VAL A 170 -8.49 10.45 6.22
N LEU A 171 -8.13 9.25 6.68
CA LEU A 171 -9.11 8.19 6.96
C LEU A 171 -9.65 8.23 8.38
N ALA A 172 -8.88 8.69 9.38
CA ALA A 172 -9.34 8.73 10.76
C ALA A 172 -10.52 9.70 10.96
N PRO A 173 -10.51 10.95 10.44
CA PRO A 173 -11.68 11.82 10.52
C PRO A 173 -12.92 11.22 9.85
N GLY A 174 -12.76 10.60 8.67
CA GLY A 174 -13.87 9.95 7.96
C GLY A 174 -14.50 8.81 8.78
N LEU A 175 -13.68 7.99 9.42
CA LEU A 175 -14.15 6.92 10.30
C LEU A 175 -14.86 7.48 11.53
N THR A 176 -14.30 8.53 12.14
CA THR A 176 -14.92 9.16 13.32
C THR A 176 -16.30 9.71 12.98
N ILE A 177 -16.44 10.41 11.85
CA ILE A 177 -17.74 10.92 11.37
C ILE A 177 -18.71 9.75 11.14
N LEU A 178 -18.25 8.66 10.52
CA LEU A 178 -19.10 7.50 10.27
C LEU A 178 -19.60 6.88 11.58
N LEU A 179 -18.72 6.74 12.58
CA LEU A 179 -19.06 6.18 13.91
C LEU A 179 -19.93 7.10 14.78
N THR A 180 -19.98 8.41 14.49
CA THR A 180 -20.93 9.32 15.17
C THR A 180 -22.36 9.24 14.59
N GLN A 181 -22.49 8.74 13.37
CA GLN A 181 -23.78 8.65 12.66
C GLN A 181 -24.34 7.23 12.59
N THR A 182 -23.51 6.21 12.79
CA THR A 182 -23.89 4.80 12.72
C THR A 182 -23.27 4.01 13.86
N ASP A 183 -23.83 2.83 14.14
CA ASP A 183 -23.20 1.86 15.01
C ASP A 183 -21.92 1.30 14.36
N TRP A 184 -21.00 0.81 15.19
CA TRP A 184 -19.69 0.33 14.72
C TRP A 184 -19.81 -0.88 13.79
N GLN A 185 -20.81 -1.74 13.98
CA GLN A 185 -21.07 -2.89 13.10
C GLN A 185 -21.38 -2.42 11.67
N THR A 186 -22.35 -1.51 11.55
CA THR A 186 -22.73 -0.92 10.26
C THR A 186 -21.54 -0.18 9.62
N ALA A 187 -20.75 0.56 10.41
CA ALA A 187 -19.55 1.22 9.91
C ALA A 187 -18.56 0.23 9.27
N PHE A 188 -18.26 -0.90 9.94
CA PHE A 188 -17.36 -1.91 9.38
C PHE A 188 -17.93 -2.61 8.14
N VAL A 189 -19.23 -2.85 8.07
CA VAL A 189 -19.90 -3.38 6.86
C VAL A 189 -19.77 -2.41 5.70
N LEU A 190 -20.09 -1.12 5.93
CA LEU A 190 -20.00 -0.09 4.89
C LEU A 190 -18.57 0.07 4.36
N ILE A 191 -17.58 0.05 5.24
CA ILE A 191 -16.17 0.14 4.86
C ILE A 191 -15.72 -1.14 4.17
N GLY A 192 -16.18 -2.32 4.62
CA GLY A 192 -15.88 -3.61 3.99
C GLY A 192 -16.42 -3.68 2.56
N ILE A 193 -17.66 -3.29 2.36
CA ILE A 193 -18.30 -3.27 1.03
C ILE A 193 -17.72 -2.12 0.18
N GLY A 194 -17.74 -0.90 0.67
CA GLY A 194 -17.29 0.28 -0.09
C GLY A 194 -15.80 0.26 -0.37
N GLY A 195 -14.97 -0.01 0.65
CA GLY A 195 -13.52 -0.17 0.49
C GLY A 195 -13.15 -1.39 -0.36
N GLY A 196 -13.84 -2.51 -0.17
CA GLY A 196 -13.70 -3.70 -1.00
C GLY A 196 -14.03 -3.43 -2.47
N ALA A 197 -15.17 -2.81 -2.74
CA ALA A 197 -15.60 -2.43 -4.10
C ALA A 197 -14.58 -1.47 -4.75
N LEU A 198 -14.10 -0.47 -4.01
CA LEU A 198 -13.06 0.44 -4.50
C LEU A 198 -11.77 -0.31 -4.85
N VAL A 199 -11.30 -1.21 -3.96
CA VAL A 199 -10.10 -2.03 -4.21
C VAL A 199 -10.30 -2.92 -5.44
N PHE A 200 -11.45 -3.59 -5.59
CA PHE A 200 -11.74 -4.39 -6.78
C PHE A 200 -11.78 -3.56 -8.05
N ALA A 201 -12.43 -2.38 -8.02
CA ALA A 201 -12.49 -1.46 -9.16
C ALA A 201 -11.11 -0.97 -9.58
N LEU A 202 -10.26 -0.57 -8.62
CA LEU A 202 -8.89 -0.15 -8.89
C LEU A 202 -8.06 -1.29 -9.47
N LEU A 203 -8.18 -2.51 -8.93
CA LEU A 203 -7.46 -3.67 -9.42
C LEU A 203 -7.88 -4.09 -10.83
N PHE A 204 -9.08 -3.76 -11.27
CA PHE A 204 -9.50 -4.02 -12.65
C PHE A 204 -8.61 -3.28 -13.66
N PHE A 205 -8.25 -2.03 -13.35
CA PHE A 205 -7.37 -1.19 -14.18
C PHE A 205 -5.88 -1.28 -13.80
N PHE A 206 -5.54 -1.94 -12.71
CA PHE A 206 -4.18 -2.05 -12.20
C PHE A 206 -3.45 -3.22 -12.85
N ASP A 207 -2.62 -2.95 -13.86
CA ASP A 207 -1.89 -3.99 -14.57
C ASP A 207 -0.53 -4.25 -13.93
N GLY A 208 -0.16 -5.54 -13.85
CA GLY A 208 1.02 -6.00 -13.14
C GLY A 208 2.33 -5.57 -13.81
N GLU A 209 2.39 -5.64 -15.13
CA GLU A 209 3.60 -5.35 -15.89
C GLU A 209 3.28 -4.48 -17.13
N PRO A 210 4.24 -3.62 -17.57
CA PRO A 210 4.08 -2.84 -18.81
C PRO A 210 3.84 -3.71 -20.03
N ALA A 211 4.44 -4.91 -20.04
CA ALA A 211 4.32 -5.87 -21.14
C ALA A 211 2.88 -6.38 -21.33
N ASP A 212 2.05 -6.42 -20.27
CA ASP A 212 0.63 -6.81 -20.34
C ASP A 212 -0.19 -5.86 -21.24
N ARG A 213 0.29 -4.62 -21.40
CA ARG A 213 -0.27 -3.60 -22.30
C ARG A 213 0.57 -3.35 -23.57
N GLY A 214 1.58 -4.15 -23.83
CA GLY A 214 2.51 -3.91 -24.94
C GLY A 214 3.31 -2.62 -24.79
N MET A 215 3.46 -2.10 -23.56
CA MET A 215 4.20 -0.87 -23.28
C MET A 215 5.58 -1.19 -22.71
N MET A 216 6.49 -0.21 -22.83
CA MET A 216 7.80 -0.26 -22.19
C MET A 216 7.74 0.45 -20.82
N PRO A 217 8.60 0.08 -19.86
CA PRO A 217 8.73 0.83 -18.62
C PRO A 217 9.12 2.29 -18.86
N TYR A 218 8.66 3.21 -18.04
CA TYR A 218 8.99 4.63 -18.14
C TYR A 218 10.50 4.85 -18.13
N GLY A 219 11.04 5.44 -19.20
CA GLY A 219 12.46 5.71 -19.36
C GLY A 219 13.31 4.50 -19.78
N ALA A 220 12.71 3.44 -20.31
CA ALA A 220 13.42 2.39 -21.02
C ALA A 220 13.99 2.91 -22.36
N ASP A 221 15.14 2.41 -22.75
CA ASP A 221 15.72 2.76 -24.05
C ASP A 221 15.01 2.00 -25.18
N SER A 222 14.78 2.68 -26.30
CA SER A 222 14.04 2.13 -27.46
C SER A 222 14.64 0.85 -28.07
N ASN A 223 15.91 0.56 -27.80
CA ASN A 223 16.59 -0.64 -28.23
C ASN A 223 16.45 -1.84 -27.28
N GLU A 224 15.88 -1.66 -26.09
CA GLU A 224 15.59 -2.76 -25.19
C GLU A 224 14.29 -3.45 -25.64
N LYS A 225 14.41 -4.67 -26.12
CA LYS A 225 13.23 -5.52 -26.34
C LYS A 225 12.49 -5.67 -25.02
N SER A 226 11.18 -5.42 -25.04
CA SER A 226 10.29 -5.74 -23.92
C SER A 226 10.45 -7.23 -23.60
N THR A 227 11.35 -7.56 -22.70
CA THR A 227 11.45 -8.91 -22.17
C THR A 227 10.29 -9.07 -21.18
N SER A 228 9.14 -9.50 -21.71
CA SER A 228 8.11 -10.13 -20.89
C SER A 228 8.82 -11.16 -20.02
N ASN A 229 8.77 -10.97 -18.72
CA ASN A 229 9.38 -11.90 -17.73
C ASN A 229 8.59 -13.22 -17.63
N GLN A 230 8.03 -13.71 -18.72
CA GLN A 230 7.51 -15.07 -18.82
C GLN A 230 8.68 -16.08 -18.93
N PHE A 231 9.63 -15.99 -18.01
CA PHE A 231 10.51 -17.14 -17.81
C PHE A 231 9.65 -18.30 -17.28
N SER A 232 9.84 -19.49 -17.85
CA SER A 232 9.29 -20.72 -17.28
C SER A 232 9.47 -20.68 -15.76
N GLY A 233 8.41 -21.03 -15.00
CA GLY A 233 8.43 -20.96 -13.52
C GLY A 233 9.63 -21.69 -12.88
N ALA A 234 10.24 -22.67 -13.57
CA ALA A 234 11.46 -23.33 -13.17
C ALA A 234 12.68 -22.40 -13.24
N VAL A 235 12.80 -21.58 -14.30
CA VAL A 235 13.90 -20.62 -14.49
C VAL A 235 13.79 -19.49 -13.46
N THR A 236 12.59 -18.97 -13.22
CA THR A 236 12.34 -17.95 -12.20
C THR A 236 12.71 -18.46 -10.80
N LYS A 237 12.33 -19.70 -10.48
CA LYS A 237 12.67 -20.34 -9.20
C LYS A 237 14.17 -20.54 -9.03
N LEU A 238 14.87 -20.97 -10.08
CA LEU A 238 16.32 -21.14 -10.06
C LEU A 238 17.03 -19.79 -9.90
N ARG A 239 16.62 -18.77 -10.65
CA ARG A 239 17.16 -17.40 -10.58
C ARG A 239 16.97 -16.81 -9.18
N SER A 240 15.79 -16.94 -8.59
CA SER A 240 15.50 -16.51 -7.22
C SER A 240 16.38 -17.23 -6.19
N LYS A 241 16.57 -18.55 -6.34
CA LYS A 241 17.42 -19.34 -5.45
C LYS A 241 18.90 -18.92 -5.54
N VAL A 242 19.41 -18.73 -6.76
CA VAL A 242 20.80 -18.28 -7.00
C VAL A 242 20.98 -16.86 -6.46
N PHE A 243 20.05 -15.95 -6.75
CA PHE A 243 20.07 -14.58 -6.23
C PHE A 243 20.08 -14.58 -4.69
N MET A 244 19.18 -15.33 -4.06
CA MET A 244 19.06 -15.37 -2.60
C MET A 244 20.34 -15.95 -1.95
N LYS A 245 20.99 -16.93 -2.59
CA LYS A 245 22.26 -17.47 -2.11
C LYS A 245 23.34 -16.39 -2.06
N HIS A 246 23.56 -15.67 -3.18
CA HIS A 246 24.57 -14.62 -3.24
C HIS A 246 24.20 -13.39 -2.40
N ALA A 247 22.90 -13.01 -2.35
CA ALA A 247 22.45 -11.89 -1.54
C ALA A 247 22.79 -12.08 -0.07
N LYS A 248 22.57 -13.28 0.50
CA LYS A 248 22.88 -13.60 1.90
C LYS A 248 24.37 -13.50 2.25
N GLU A 249 25.26 -13.63 1.26
CA GLU A 249 26.72 -13.50 1.43
C GLU A 249 27.14 -12.02 1.53
N THR A 250 26.28 -11.08 1.12
CA THR A 250 26.58 -9.65 1.19
C THR A 250 26.21 -9.04 2.54
N ARG A 251 27.08 -8.16 3.07
CA ARG A 251 26.80 -7.40 4.30
C ARG A 251 25.53 -6.55 4.14
N ALA A 252 25.30 -6.00 2.96
CA ALA A 252 24.13 -5.17 2.67
C ALA A 252 22.82 -5.90 2.94
N PHE A 253 22.72 -7.20 2.64
CA PHE A 253 21.53 -8.00 2.89
C PHE A 253 21.14 -8.03 4.38
N TRP A 254 22.08 -7.99 5.28
CA TRP A 254 21.82 -8.00 6.73
C TRP A 254 21.68 -6.60 7.32
N PHE A 255 22.50 -5.65 6.85
CA PHE A 255 22.47 -4.29 7.40
C PHE A 255 21.25 -3.49 6.95
N LEU A 256 20.76 -3.64 5.71
CA LEU A 256 19.58 -2.90 5.23
C LEU A 256 18.31 -3.20 6.05
N PRO A 257 17.94 -4.48 6.29
CA PRO A 257 16.81 -4.77 7.17
C PRO A 257 17.02 -4.29 8.61
N LEU A 258 18.26 -4.38 9.14
CA LEU A 258 18.56 -3.93 10.49
C LEU A 258 18.38 -2.42 10.64
N VAL A 259 18.93 -1.63 9.73
CA VAL A 259 18.76 -0.16 9.71
C VAL A 259 17.30 0.22 9.59
N HIS A 260 16.57 -0.44 8.68
CA HIS A 260 15.13 -0.22 8.52
C HIS A 260 14.35 -0.58 9.79
N HIS A 261 14.67 -1.73 10.41
CA HIS A 261 14.02 -2.16 11.65
C HIS A 261 14.24 -1.18 12.79
N LEU A 262 15.47 -0.72 13.01
CA LEU A 262 15.80 0.26 14.05
C LEU A 262 15.07 1.60 13.81
N GLY A 263 15.00 2.05 12.55
CA GLY A 263 14.22 3.24 12.18
C GLY A 263 12.72 3.08 12.46
N CYS A 264 12.14 1.91 12.12
CA CYS A 264 10.75 1.60 12.39
C CYS A 264 10.44 1.51 13.90
N VAL A 265 11.35 0.95 14.71
CA VAL A 265 11.20 0.90 16.17
C VAL A 265 11.14 2.32 16.75
N GLY A 266 12.08 3.19 16.38
CA GLY A 266 12.08 4.58 16.82
C GLY A 266 10.80 5.32 16.43
N HIS A 267 10.37 5.20 15.17
CA HIS A 267 9.12 5.78 14.69
C HIS A 267 7.91 5.25 15.48
N SER A 268 7.83 3.93 15.69
CA SER A 268 6.70 3.30 16.38
C SER A 268 6.59 3.71 17.85
N ILE A 269 7.72 3.91 18.54
CA ILE A 269 7.73 4.40 19.92
C ILE A 269 7.08 5.79 20.00
N VAL A 270 7.47 6.70 19.11
CA VAL A 270 6.90 8.05 19.08
C VAL A 270 5.42 8.01 18.73
N MET A 271 5.03 7.22 17.73
CA MET A 271 3.61 7.13 17.30
C MET A 271 2.70 6.50 18.35
N VAL A 272 3.17 5.49 19.09
CA VAL A 272 2.35 4.78 20.10
C VAL A 272 2.31 5.55 21.41
N HIS A 273 3.42 6.13 21.83
CA HIS A 273 3.53 6.76 23.15
C HIS A 273 3.41 8.28 23.11
N GLY A 274 3.57 8.93 21.93
CA GLY A 274 3.57 10.39 21.80
C GLY A 274 2.27 11.03 22.30
N VAL A 275 1.12 10.52 21.86
CA VAL A 275 -0.20 11.02 22.27
C VAL A 275 -0.41 10.81 23.79
N PHE A 276 -0.07 9.61 24.28
CA PHE A 276 -0.18 9.31 25.71
C PHE A 276 0.71 10.26 26.54
N TYR A 277 1.96 10.45 26.13
CA TYR A 277 2.88 11.36 26.81
C TYR A 277 2.37 12.81 26.79
N ALA A 278 1.92 13.30 25.62
CA ALA A 278 1.36 14.63 25.48
C ALA A 278 0.15 14.86 26.39
N THR A 279 -0.77 13.89 26.48
CA THR A 279 -1.93 14.01 27.36
C THR A 279 -1.56 13.97 28.84
N THR A 280 -0.55 13.21 29.25
CA THR A 280 -0.05 13.21 30.64
C THR A 280 0.66 14.50 31.02
N THR A 281 1.17 15.27 30.05
CA THR A 281 1.76 16.59 30.25
C THR A 281 0.76 17.75 30.16
N GLY A 282 -0.53 17.45 30.05
CA GLY A 282 -1.60 18.46 30.07
C GLY A 282 -2.04 18.97 28.71
N VAL A 283 -1.55 18.38 27.62
CA VAL A 283 -2.04 18.69 26.26
C VAL A 283 -3.40 18.01 26.05
N SER A 284 -4.38 18.74 25.49
CA SER A 284 -5.68 18.15 25.20
C SER A 284 -5.53 17.00 24.18
N MET A 285 -6.40 15.97 24.31
CA MET A 285 -6.36 14.80 23.44
C MET A 285 -6.49 15.18 21.94
N GLU A 286 -7.29 16.22 21.66
CA GLU A 286 -7.47 16.75 20.31
C GLU A 286 -6.16 17.37 19.77
N ALA A 287 -5.47 18.17 20.59
CA ALA A 287 -4.19 18.78 20.19
C ALA A 287 -3.02 17.78 20.15
N ALA A 288 -3.09 16.70 20.92
CA ALA A 288 -2.07 15.66 20.95
C ALA A 288 -2.18 14.67 19.76
N ALA A 289 -3.36 14.63 19.10
CA ALA A 289 -3.62 13.76 17.96
C ALA A 289 -3.23 14.37 16.60
N PHE A 290 -2.92 15.68 16.56
CA PHE A 290 -2.39 16.42 15.41
C PHE A 290 -0.90 16.65 15.53
#